data_50b29b58922777ef944c66161d81fa64
#
_entry.id   50b29b58922777ef944c66161d81fa64
#
_cell.length_a   1.000
_cell.length_b   1.000
_cell.length_c   1.000
_cell.angle_alpha   90.00
_cell.angle_beta   90.00
_cell.angle_gamma   90.00
#
_symmetry.space_group_name_H-M   'P 1'
#
loop_
_entity.id
_entity.type
_entity.pdbx_description
1 polymer ?
#
loop_
_entity_poly.entity_id
_entity_poly.type
_entity_poly.pdbx_seq_one_letter_code
_entity_poly.pdbx_strand_id
1 'polypeptide(L)'
;ARKYYRHLCDTFAEFYKLWHITEDEIKRRCVMVNVDVPHRYFEQGRSVIAFSGHYGNWEMMYSYKLWEKNVELVPIYKPIHNKIFDRMTCKIRSRFGATPLAKADTLRVMLRNQQEGKITMTGFIGDQTPNRRSLHFWTRFLNQDTAVLEGTERIARKLNQPVVFVNMRKVKRGHYHAEFYDLCSDPQSLEPGELTRMHI
;
A
#
# COMPACT_ATOMS: atom_id res chain seq x y z
N ALA A 1 9.81 -3.23 25.31
CA ALA A 1 8.77 -2.21 25.56
C ALA A 1 9.24 -0.81 25.16
N ARG A 2 10.36 -0.25 25.71
CA ARG A 2 10.79 1.16 25.46
C ARG A 2 11.01 1.51 23.98
N LYS A 3 11.65 0.62 23.20
CA LYS A 3 11.88 0.83 21.74
C LYS A 3 10.56 0.88 20.97
N TYR A 4 9.60 0.04 21.33
CA TYR A 4 8.26 0.02 20.72
C TYR A 4 7.51 1.33 20.96
N TYR A 5 7.39 1.78 22.20
CA TYR A 5 6.69 3.03 22.52
C TYR A 5 7.35 4.26 21.87
N ARG A 6 8.69 4.29 21.81
CA ARG A 6 9.40 5.34 21.08
C ARG A 6 9.02 5.35 19.61
N HIS A 7 9.01 4.17 18.96
CA HIS A 7 8.63 4.05 17.56
C HIS A 7 7.17 4.47 17.34
N LEU A 8 6.27 4.05 18.19
CA LEU A 8 4.85 4.43 18.13
C LEU A 8 4.67 5.95 18.22
N CYS A 9 5.30 6.59 19.21
CA CYS A 9 5.26 8.06 19.35
C CYS A 9 5.88 8.76 18.13
N ASP A 10 7.00 8.23 17.61
CA ASP A 10 7.63 8.77 16.40
C ASP A 10 6.67 8.72 15.21
N THR A 11 5.98 7.57 15.00
CA THR A 11 5.04 7.40 13.89
C THR A 11 3.88 8.39 13.97
N PHE A 12 3.30 8.60 15.17
CA PHE A 12 2.26 9.62 15.34
C PHE A 12 2.77 11.04 15.09
N ALA A 13 3.94 11.42 15.65
CA ALA A 13 4.52 12.74 15.44
C ALA A 13 4.83 12.99 13.95
N GLU A 14 5.36 11.98 13.27
CA GLU A 14 5.65 12.04 11.84
C GLU A 14 4.37 12.11 11.00
N PHE A 15 3.30 11.40 11.38
CA PHE A 15 1.99 11.50 10.72
C PHE A 15 1.44 12.93 10.78
N TYR A 16 1.46 13.57 11.95
CA TYR A 16 1.05 14.98 12.07
C TYR A 16 1.98 15.92 11.29
N LYS A 17 3.27 15.61 11.23
CA LYS A 17 4.21 16.38 10.42
C LYS A 17 3.89 16.35 8.93
N LEU A 18 3.34 15.24 8.41
CA LEU A 18 2.92 15.14 7.02
C LEU A 18 1.90 16.22 6.61
N TRP A 19 1.21 16.82 7.57
CA TRP A 19 0.29 17.93 7.29
C TRP A 19 0.97 19.17 6.71
N HIS A 20 2.23 19.44 7.10
CA HIS A 20 2.94 20.66 6.73
C HIS A 20 4.29 20.41 6.04
N ILE A 21 4.72 19.15 5.93
CA ILE A 21 6.03 18.81 5.34
C ILE A 21 6.12 19.28 3.88
N THR A 22 7.25 19.82 3.46
CA THR A 22 7.48 20.20 2.07
C THR A 22 7.79 19.00 1.19
N GLU A 23 7.65 19.14 -0.14
CA GLU A 23 8.01 18.09 -1.09
C GLU A 23 9.50 17.71 -0.99
N ASP A 24 10.38 18.70 -0.83
CA ASP A 24 11.82 18.43 -0.68
C ASP A 24 12.13 17.70 0.62
N GLU A 25 11.43 18.03 1.71
CA GLU A 25 11.64 17.35 2.98
C GLU A 25 11.11 15.91 2.93
N ILE A 26 9.92 15.66 2.37
CA ILE A 26 9.39 14.30 2.27
C ILE A 26 10.27 13.43 1.38
N LYS A 27 10.80 13.95 0.26
CA LYS A 27 11.73 13.24 -0.63
C LYS A 27 13.02 12.85 0.09
N ARG A 28 13.54 13.71 1.00
CA ARG A 28 14.69 13.36 1.83
C ARG A 28 14.39 12.37 2.95
N ARG A 29 13.15 12.36 3.46
CA ARG A 29 12.73 11.48 4.56
C ARG A 29 12.25 10.11 4.11
N CYS A 30 11.65 10.03 2.95
CA CYS A 30 11.18 8.79 2.35
C CYS A 30 11.73 8.68 0.94
N VAL A 31 12.85 7.98 0.81
CA VAL A 31 13.49 7.73 -0.49
C VAL A 31 12.81 6.54 -1.14
N MET A 32 12.37 6.71 -2.38
CA MET A 32 11.82 5.62 -3.21
C MET A 32 12.97 4.91 -3.90
N VAL A 33 13.06 3.60 -3.72
CA VAL A 33 14.14 2.74 -4.26
C VAL A 33 13.55 1.73 -5.23
N ASN A 34 14.23 1.46 -6.32
CA ASN A 34 13.79 0.56 -7.39
C ASN A 34 12.44 1.01 -8.01
N VAL A 35 12.27 2.29 -8.24
CA VAL A 35 11.06 2.87 -8.85
C VAL A 35 10.82 2.37 -10.28
N ASP A 36 11.85 1.86 -10.95
CA ASP A 36 11.78 1.20 -12.24
C ASP A 36 10.93 -0.07 -12.22
N VAL A 37 10.83 -0.75 -11.07
CA VAL A 37 10.03 -1.96 -10.93
C VAL A 37 8.54 -1.73 -11.24
N PRO A 38 7.81 -0.80 -10.61
CA PRO A 38 6.44 -0.50 -11.02
C PRO A 38 6.38 0.28 -12.35
N HIS A 39 7.38 1.13 -12.65
CA HIS A 39 7.40 1.99 -13.83
C HIS A 39 7.32 1.18 -15.14
N ARG A 40 8.04 0.07 -15.25
CA ARG A 40 8.00 -0.80 -16.43
C ARG A 40 6.59 -1.34 -16.76
N TYR A 41 5.72 -1.51 -15.76
CA TYR A 41 4.33 -1.89 -15.98
C TYR A 41 3.49 -0.72 -16.48
N PHE A 42 3.75 0.47 -15.96
CA PHE A 42 3.05 1.68 -16.42
C PHE A 42 3.37 2.00 -17.88
N GLU A 43 4.63 1.81 -18.31
CA GLU A 43 5.03 1.94 -19.73
C GLU A 43 4.31 0.94 -20.65
N GLN A 44 3.93 -0.22 -20.12
CA GLN A 44 3.11 -1.22 -20.82
C GLN A 44 1.60 -0.90 -20.78
N GLY A 45 1.20 0.24 -20.20
CA GLY A 45 -0.22 0.58 -20.01
C GLY A 45 -0.93 -0.24 -18.92
N ARG A 46 -0.19 -0.90 -18.03
CA ARG A 46 -0.74 -1.77 -16.98
C ARG A 46 -0.78 -1.04 -15.64
N SER A 47 -1.94 -1.08 -14.99
CA SER A 47 -2.07 -0.69 -13.58
C SER A 47 -1.39 -1.71 -12.67
N VAL A 48 -0.92 -1.26 -11.49
CA VAL A 48 -0.16 -2.07 -10.55
C VAL A 48 -0.84 -2.10 -9.18
N ILE A 49 -0.81 -3.24 -8.53
CA ILE A 49 -1.14 -3.37 -7.11
C ILE A 49 0.15 -3.26 -6.30
N ALA A 50 0.23 -2.27 -5.41
CA ALA A 50 1.29 -2.13 -4.43
C ALA A 50 0.86 -2.76 -3.11
N PHE A 51 1.52 -3.86 -2.72
CA PHE A 51 1.24 -4.57 -1.48
C PHE A 51 2.29 -4.23 -0.43
N SER A 52 1.86 -3.96 0.81
CA SER A 52 2.74 -3.59 1.93
C SER A 52 2.17 -4.03 3.27
N GLY A 53 2.93 -3.83 4.34
CA GLY A 53 2.51 -3.98 5.74
C GLY A 53 2.54 -2.66 6.51
N HIS A 54 1.97 -2.65 7.72
CA HIS A 54 2.01 -1.51 8.66
C HIS A 54 3.38 -1.41 9.38
N TYR A 55 4.46 -1.42 8.59
CA TYR A 55 5.81 -1.30 9.12
C TYR A 55 6.40 0.08 8.85
N GLY A 56 7.22 0.58 9.78
CA GLY A 56 7.82 1.91 9.67
C GLY A 56 6.77 3.03 9.71
N ASN A 57 6.94 4.03 8.86
CA ASN A 57 5.91 5.04 8.61
C ASN A 57 5.37 4.89 7.18
N TRP A 58 4.50 3.92 6.99
CA TRP A 58 3.86 3.63 5.69
C TRP A 58 3.07 4.81 5.11
N GLU A 59 2.63 5.76 5.93
CA GLU A 59 1.92 6.96 5.46
C GLU A 59 2.81 7.83 4.54
N MET A 60 4.14 7.72 4.66
CA MET A 60 5.06 8.42 3.77
C MET A 60 5.09 7.84 2.35
N MET A 61 4.64 6.60 2.13
CA MET A 61 4.58 5.99 0.79
C MET A 61 3.66 6.77 -0.16
N TYR A 62 2.68 7.49 0.37
CA TYR A 62 1.77 8.27 -0.48
C TYR A 62 2.45 9.45 -1.18
N SER A 63 3.67 9.79 -0.79
CA SER A 63 4.53 10.73 -1.52
C SER A 63 5.10 10.15 -2.83
N TYR A 64 4.92 8.84 -3.11
CA TYR A 64 5.33 8.21 -4.37
C TYR A 64 4.81 8.97 -5.61
N LYS A 65 3.65 9.61 -5.51
CA LYS A 65 3.10 10.48 -6.56
C LYS A 65 4.05 11.61 -7.02
N LEU A 66 5.01 11.99 -6.19
CA LEU A 66 6.05 12.97 -6.55
C LEU A 66 7.14 12.42 -7.49
N TRP A 67 7.27 11.08 -7.58
CA TRP A 67 8.17 10.39 -8.50
C TRP A 67 7.46 9.95 -9.78
N GLU A 68 6.17 9.55 -9.64
CA GLU A 68 5.38 9.06 -10.79
C GLU A 68 4.13 9.92 -10.97
N LYS A 69 4.26 10.98 -11.76
CA LYS A 69 3.21 12.00 -11.94
C LYS A 69 2.06 11.55 -12.84
N ASN A 70 2.32 10.62 -13.76
CA ASN A 70 1.35 10.20 -14.79
C ASN A 70 0.42 9.07 -14.32
N VAL A 71 0.69 8.47 -13.17
CA VAL A 71 -0.07 7.35 -12.60
C VAL A 71 -0.91 7.84 -11.43
N GLU A 72 -2.17 7.46 -11.36
CA GLU A 72 -3.02 7.77 -10.22
C GLU A 72 -2.67 6.84 -9.04
N LEU A 73 -2.25 7.42 -7.92
CA LEU A 73 -1.96 6.68 -6.69
C LEU A 73 -3.22 6.56 -5.84
N VAL A 74 -3.69 5.33 -5.63
CA VAL A 74 -4.97 5.02 -4.97
C VAL A 74 -4.75 4.18 -3.71
N PRO A 75 -4.44 4.80 -2.55
CA PRO A 75 -4.36 4.07 -1.29
C PRO A 75 -5.74 3.62 -0.81
N ILE A 76 -5.87 2.32 -0.51
CA ILE A 76 -7.09 1.77 0.06
C ILE A 76 -7.09 1.99 1.57
N TYR A 77 -8.22 2.43 2.11
CA TYR A 77 -8.36 2.61 3.54
C TYR A 77 -9.74 2.18 4.06
N LYS A 78 -9.81 1.86 5.35
CA LYS A 78 -11.08 1.67 6.05
C LYS A 78 -11.51 3.01 6.63
N PRO A 79 -12.68 3.56 6.27
CA PRO A 79 -13.18 4.82 6.83
C PRO A 79 -13.20 4.80 8.36
N ILE A 80 -12.74 5.87 8.96
CA ILE A 80 -12.70 6.06 10.41
C ILE A 80 -14.07 6.52 10.89
N HIS A 81 -14.55 5.96 12.01
CA HIS A 81 -15.87 6.30 12.54
C HIS A 81 -16.01 7.79 12.86
N ASN A 82 -14.99 8.39 13.45
CA ASN A 82 -14.95 9.84 13.69
C ASN A 82 -14.68 10.59 12.38
N LYS A 83 -15.69 11.31 11.89
CA LYS A 83 -15.66 12.03 10.60
C LYS A 83 -14.64 13.16 10.51
N ILE A 84 -14.23 13.74 11.64
CA ILE A 84 -13.19 14.77 11.66
C ILE A 84 -11.83 14.13 11.40
N PHE A 85 -11.51 13.06 12.12
CA PHE A 85 -10.27 12.30 11.90
C PHE A 85 -10.23 11.65 10.53
N ASP A 86 -11.35 11.12 10.02
CA ASP A 86 -11.44 10.56 8.68
C ASP A 86 -11.05 11.58 7.61
N ARG A 87 -11.67 12.76 7.64
CA ARG A 87 -11.36 13.87 6.72
C ARG A 87 -9.91 14.34 6.86
N MET A 88 -9.40 14.45 8.09
CA MET A 88 -8.02 14.83 8.35
C MET A 88 -7.04 13.82 7.73
N THR A 89 -7.25 12.54 7.97
CA THR A 89 -6.40 11.46 7.43
C THR A 89 -6.42 11.43 5.91
N CYS A 90 -7.61 11.53 5.30
CA CYS A 90 -7.73 11.60 3.85
C CYS A 90 -6.99 12.83 3.28
N LYS A 91 -7.12 13.99 3.93
CA LYS A 91 -6.42 15.22 3.50
C LYS A 91 -4.90 15.09 3.57
N ILE A 92 -4.37 14.45 4.62
CA ILE A 92 -2.92 14.15 4.73
C ILE A 92 -2.48 13.23 3.59
N ARG A 93 -3.21 12.15 3.34
CA ARG A 93 -2.89 11.17 2.29
C ARG A 93 -2.96 11.75 0.89
N SER A 94 -3.92 12.68 0.65
CA SER A 94 -4.09 13.33 -0.65
C SER A 94 -3.12 14.48 -0.90
N ARG A 95 -2.31 14.84 0.09
CA ARG A 95 -1.51 16.06 0.04
C ARG A 95 -0.52 16.10 -1.13
N PHE A 96 0.01 14.95 -1.51
CA PHE A 96 0.94 14.82 -2.65
C PHE A 96 0.27 14.28 -3.92
N GLY A 97 -1.08 14.31 -3.98
CA GLY A 97 -1.84 13.93 -5.17
C GLY A 97 -2.35 12.48 -5.19
N ALA A 98 -2.28 11.76 -4.07
CA ALA A 98 -2.93 10.46 -3.96
C ALA A 98 -4.45 10.62 -3.76
N THR A 99 -5.23 9.65 -4.23
CA THR A 99 -6.70 9.60 -4.14
C THR A 99 -7.13 8.45 -3.20
N PRO A 100 -7.30 8.69 -1.88
CA PRO A 100 -7.70 7.64 -0.94
C PRO A 100 -9.05 7.02 -1.32
N LEU A 101 -9.11 5.69 -1.35
CA LEU A 101 -10.28 4.92 -1.75
C LEU A 101 -10.81 4.09 -0.58
N ALA A 102 -12.10 4.21 -0.27
CA ALA A 102 -12.73 3.39 0.75
C ALA A 102 -12.73 1.90 0.35
N LYS A 103 -12.35 1.02 1.29
CA LYS A 103 -12.24 -0.42 1.07
C LYS A 103 -13.49 -1.05 0.43
N ALA A 104 -14.68 -0.58 0.79
CA ALA A 104 -15.94 -1.10 0.25
C ALA A 104 -16.09 -0.88 -1.26
N ASP A 105 -15.45 0.15 -1.81
CA ASP A 105 -15.58 0.56 -3.21
C ASP A 105 -14.43 0.04 -4.09
N THR A 106 -13.44 -0.62 -3.50
CA THR A 106 -12.17 -0.98 -4.15
C THR A 106 -12.37 -1.66 -5.49
N LEU A 107 -13.03 -2.81 -5.52
CA LEU A 107 -13.18 -3.58 -6.76
C LEU A 107 -13.96 -2.82 -7.83
N ARG A 108 -15.03 -2.12 -7.43
CA ARG A 108 -15.86 -1.33 -8.34
C ARG A 108 -15.08 -0.21 -9.02
N VAL A 109 -14.27 0.51 -8.24
CA VAL A 109 -13.46 1.63 -8.75
C VAL A 109 -12.30 1.12 -9.60
N MET A 110 -11.61 0.05 -9.20
CA MET A 110 -10.52 -0.53 -9.99
C MET A 110 -11.00 -1.05 -11.34
N LEU A 111 -12.17 -1.72 -11.39
CA LEU A 111 -12.81 -2.15 -12.64
C LEU A 111 -13.13 -0.98 -13.55
N ARG A 112 -13.74 0.09 -12.99
CA ARG A 112 -14.05 1.30 -13.75
C ARG A 112 -12.78 1.95 -14.30
N ASN A 113 -11.74 2.11 -13.50
CA ASN A 113 -10.47 2.70 -13.94
C ASN A 113 -9.84 1.88 -15.09
N GLN A 114 -9.91 0.56 -15.02
CA GLN A 114 -9.44 -0.33 -16.09
C GLN A 114 -10.26 -0.14 -17.38
N GLN A 115 -11.59 -0.04 -17.28
CA GLN A 115 -12.47 0.21 -18.43
C GLN A 115 -12.24 1.58 -19.07
N GLU A 116 -11.91 2.58 -18.26
CA GLU A 116 -11.59 3.94 -18.69
C GLU A 116 -10.13 4.08 -19.19
N GLY A 117 -9.34 3.02 -19.18
CA GLY A 117 -7.92 3.05 -19.59
C GLY A 117 -7.02 3.86 -18.68
N LYS A 118 -7.44 4.12 -17.43
CA LYS A 118 -6.64 4.83 -16.44
C LYS A 118 -5.58 3.93 -15.85
N ILE A 119 -4.34 4.39 -15.86
CA ILE A 119 -3.22 3.70 -15.21
C ILE A 119 -3.16 4.11 -13.74
N THR A 120 -3.25 3.12 -12.86
CA THR A 120 -3.27 3.35 -11.41
C THR A 120 -2.23 2.52 -10.68
N MET A 121 -1.74 3.02 -9.55
CA MET A 121 -1.08 2.22 -8.53
C MET A 121 -2.00 2.14 -7.32
N THR A 122 -2.57 0.96 -7.07
CA THR A 122 -3.50 0.77 -5.96
C THR A 122 -2.78 0.15 -4.77
N GLY A 123 -2.74 0.88 -3.64
CA GLY A 123 -2.04 0.46 -2.43
C GLY A 123 -2.89 -0.39 -1.50
N PHE A 124 -2.43 -1.61 -1.21
CA PHE A 124 -3.03 -2.53 -0.23
C PHE A 124 -2.08 -2.75 0.94
N ILE A 125 -2.61 -2.73 2.15
CA ILE A 125 -1.90 -3.12 3.36
C ILE A 125 -2.64 -4.32 3.95
N GLY A 126 -1.99 -5.49 3.99
CA GLY A 126 -2.66 -6.76 4.22
C GLY A 126 -2.20 -7.56 5.45
N ASP A 127 -1.43 -6.96 6.35
CA ASP A 127 -0.84 -7.63 7.53
C ASP A 127 -1.75 -7.65 8.77
N GLN A 128 -3.00 -7.20 8.65
CA GLN A 128 -3.97 -7.26 9.76
C GLN A 128 -4.77 -8.56 9.73
N THR A 129 -5.17 -9.02 10.91
CA THR A 129 -6.02 -10.19 11.08
C THR A 129 -7.36 -10.03 10.35
N PRO A 130 -7.78 -10.99 9.53
CA PRO A 130 -9.10 -10.99 8.92
C PRO A 130 -10.22 -10.98 9.97
N ASN A 131 -11.37 -10.41 9.60
CA ASN A 131 -12.57 -10.55 10.44
C ASN A 131 -13.08 -12.00 10.40
N ARG A 132 -13.91 -12.40 11.36
CA ARG A 132 -14.44 -13.78 11.48
C ARG A 132 -15.14 -14.31 10.22
N ARG A 133 -15.69 -13.44 9.36
CA ARG A 133 -16.37 -13.81 8.12
C ARG A 133 -15.40 -13.99 6.94
N SER A 134 -14.13 -13.65 7.12
CA SER A 134 -13.08 -13.69 6.08
C SER A 134 -11.94 -14.64 6.45
N LEU A 135 -12.18 -15.62 7.31
CA LEU A 135 -11.21 -16.63 7.75
C LEU A 135 -11.19 -17.82 6.79
N HIS A 136 -10.84 -17.58 5.52
CA HIS A 136 -10.90 -18.61 4.49
C HIS A 136 -9.53 -19.20 4.15
N PHE A 137 -8.46 -18.41 4.31
CA PHE A 137 -7.10 -18.83 4.01
C PHE A 137 -6.25 -18.87 5.28
N TRP A 138 -5.62 -20.00 5.52
CA TRP A 138 -4.74 -20.24 6.66
C TRP A 138 -3.36 -20.63 6.20
N THR A 139 -2.34 -20.10 6.86
CA THR A 139 -0.95 -20.45 6.62
C THR A 139 -0.20 -20.47 7.93
N ARG A 140 1.00 -21.05 7.91
CA ARG A 140 1.86 -21.07 9.09
C ARG A 140 2.78 -19.85 9.06
N PHE A 141 2.59 -18.95 10.02
CA PHE A 141 3.41 -17.76 10.21
C PHE A 141 3.98 -17.73 11.64
N LEU A 142 5.32 -17.56 11.77
CA LEU A 142 6.03 -17.59 13.04
C LEU A 142 5.68 -18.84 13.89
N ASN A 143 5.60 -20.00 13.26
CA ASN A 143 5.23 -21.29 13.87
C ASN A 143 3.79 -21.38 14.42
N GLN A 144 2.91 -20.49 14.03
CA GLN A 144 1.49 -20.48 14.42
C GLN A 144 0.59 -20.54 13.19
N ASP A 145 -0.54 -21.25 13.30
CA ASP A 145 -1.58 -21.22 12.28
C ASP A 145 -2.22 -19.83 12.28
N THR A 146 -2.10 -19.14 11.16
CA THR A 146 -2.47 -17.74 11.03
C THR A 146 -3.42 -17.57 9.85
N ALA A 147 -4.58 -16.94 10.12
CA ALA A 147 -5.50 -16.55 9.07
C ALA A 147 -5.02 -15.26 8.40
N VAL A 148 -5.05 -15.21 7.08
CA VAL A 148 -4.60 -14.05 6.29
C VAL A 148 -5.63 -13.61 5.27
N LEU A 149 -5.49 -12.35 4.81
CA LEU A 149 -6.41 -11.73 3.86
C LEU A 149 -6.04 -12.11 2.42
N GLU A 150 -6.93 -12.82 1.72
CA GLU A 150 -6.79 -13.15 0.29
C GLU A 150 -7.25 -12.03 -0.66
N GLY A 151 -7.76 -10.93 -0.12
CA GLY A 151 -8.43 -9.88 -0.90
C GLY A 151 -7.56 -9.31 -2.02
N THR A 152 -6.28 -9.13 -1.77
CA THR A 152 -5.30 -8.61 -2.74
C THR A 152 -5.14 -9.59 -3.91
N GLU A 153 -4.89 -10.87 -3.63
CA GLU A 153 -4.77 -11.92 -4.65
C GLU A 153 -6.03 -12.04 -5.51
N ARG A 154 -7.20 -12.10 -4.87
CA ARG A 154 -8.47 -12.21 -5.59
C ARG A 154 -8.71 -11.05 -6.57
N ILE A 155 -8.34 -9.83 -6.19
CA ILE A 155 -8.44 -8.66 -7.05
C ILE A 155 -7.36 -8.69 -8.13
N ALA A 156 -6.10 -8.99 -7.78
CA ALA A 156 -4.99 -9.09 -8.72
C ALA A 156 -5.29 -10.08 -9.84
N ARG A 157 -5.74 -11.30 -9.50
CA ARG A 157 -6.13 -12.32 -10.46
C ARG A 157 -7.32 -11.90 -11.32
N LYS A 158 -8.35 -11.29 -10.71
CA LYS A 158 -9.55 -10.86 -11.44
C LYS A 158 -9.28 -9.79 -12.48
N LEU A 159 -8.37 -8.86 -12.18
CA LEU A 159 -8.05 -7.72 -13.04
C LEU A 159 -6.77 -7.93 -13.86
N ASN A 160 -6.08 -9.05 -13.66
CA ASN A 160 -4.76 -9.34 -14.23
C ASN A 160 -3.75 -8.19 -14.02
N GLN A 161 -3.75 -7.62 -12.81
CA GLN A 161 -2.83 -6.54 -12.47
C GLN A 161 -1.61 -7.10 -11.75
N PRO A 162 -0.38 -6.77 -12.22
CA PRO A 162 0.85 -7.16 -11.54
C PRO A 162 0.88 -6.64 -10.11
N VAL A 163 1.55 -7.39 -9.26
CA VAL A 163 1.71 -7.06 -7.83
C VAL A 163 3.17 -6.78 -7.53
N VAL A 164 3.42 -5.62 -6.96
CA VAL A 164 4.73 -5.25 -6.41
C VAL A 164 4.67 -5.20 -4.89
N PHE A 165 5.68 -5.70 -4.23
CA PHE A 165 5.82 -5.57 -2.79
C PHE A 165 6.58 -4.30 -2.44
N VAL A 166 6.07 -3.51 -1.50
CA VAL A 166 6.72 -2.28 -1.02
C VAL A 166 7.19 -2.48 0.40
N ASN A 167 8.49 -2.61 0.56
CA ASN A 167 9.15 -2.73 1.84
C ASN A 167 9.50 -1.36 2.41
N MET A 168 8.92 -1.01 3.56
CA MET A 168 9.27 0.21 4.28
C MET A 168 10.43 -0.06 5.23
N ARG A 169 11.66 0.31 4.86
CA ARG A 169 12.84 0.14 5.69
C ARG A 169 13.19 1.42 6.44
N LYS A 170 13.18 1.37 7.77
CA LYS A 170 13.66 2.49 8.60
C LYS A 170 15.19 2.58 8.55
N VAL A 171 15.71 3.67 7.99
CA VAL A 171 17.16 3.93 7.90
C VAL A 171 17.69 4.56 9.18
N LYS A 172 16.99 5.58 9.65
CA LYS A 172 17.22 6.25 10.93
C LYS A 172 15.92 6.89 11.40
N ARG A 173 15.90 7.48 12.57
CA ARG A 173 14.71 8.14 13.11
C ARG A 173 14.19 9.20 12.13
N GLY A 174 12.93 9.05 11.70
CA GLY A 174 12.26 9.96 10.76
C GLY A 174 12.74 9.86 9.30
N HIS A 175 13.49 8.79 8.93
CA HIS A 175 13.95 8.58 7.57
C HIS A 175 13.77 7.12 7.18
N TYR A 176 13.20 6.92 6.00
CA TYR A 176 12.79 5.61 5.49
C TYR A 176 13.18 5.44 4.02
N HIS A 177 13.34 4.20 3.61
CA HIS A 177 13.35 3.80 2.22
C HIS A 177 12.07 3.01 1.95
N ALA A 178 11.35 3.35 0.89
CA ALA A 178 10.28 2.56 0.31
C ALA A 178 10.86 1.82 -0.89
N GLU A 179 11.11 0.53 -0.72
CA GLU A 179 11.82 -0.31 -1.69
C GLU A 179 10.81 -1.17 -2.44
N PHE A 180 10.79 -1.06 -3.77
CA PHE A 180 9.87 -1.81 -4.62
C PHE A 180 10.50 -3.11 -5.09
N TYR A 181 9.77 -4.21 -4.95
CA TYR A 181 10.16 -5.54 -5.41
C TYR A 181 9.05 -6.11 -6.30
N ASP A 182 9.43 -6.72 -7.41
CA ASP A 182 8.47 -7.44 -8.25
C ASP A 182 8.04 -8.71 -7.54
N LEU A 183 6.76 -8.79 -7.18
CA LEU A 183 6.22 -9.96 -6.50
C LEU A 183 5.60 -10.93 -7.50
N CYS A 184 4.79 -10.42 -8.45
CA CYS A 184 4.13 -11.23 -9.45
C CYS A 184 3.71 -10.39 -10.67
N SER A 185 4.21 -10.74 -11.85
CA SER A 185 3.89 -10.06 -13.11
C SER A 185 2.59 -10.55 -13.75
N ASP A 186 2.21 -11.82 -13.51
CA ASP A 186 1.00 -12.47 -14.05
C ASP A 186 0.26 -13.23 -12.95
N PRO A 187 -0.62 -12.56 -12.19
CA PRO A 187 -1.36 -13.21 -11.11
C PRO A 187 -2.33 -14.29 -11.56
N GLN A 188 -2.70 -14.32 -12.84
CA GLN A 188 -3.62 -15.35 -13.37
C GLN A 188 -2.95 -16.70 -13.57
N SER A 189 -1.63 -16.72 -13.79
CA SER A 189 -0.84 -17.94 -13.95
C SER A 189 -0.60 -18.70 -12.65
N LEU A 190 -0.76 -18.04 -11.49
CA LEU A 190 -0.52 -18.64 -10.18
C LEU A 190 -1.72 -19.49 -9.71
N GLU A 191 -1.45 -20.53 -8.92
CA GLU A 191 -2.49 -21.29 -8.24
C GLU A 191 -3.19 -20.45 -7.15
N PRO A 192 -4.48 -20.73 -6.86
CA PRO A 192 -5.18 -20.03 -5.78
C PRO A 192 -4.45 -20.13 -4.43
N GLY A 193 -4.22 -18.98 -3.80
CA GLY A 193 -3.50 -18.86 -2.52
C GLY A 193 -1.98 -18.76 -2.66
N GLU A 194 -1.42 -18.92 -3.86
CA GLU A 194 0.03 -18.86 -4.08
C GLU A 194 0.54 -17.43 -3.90
N LEU A 195 -0.07 -16.45 -4.55
CA LEU A 195 0.29 -15.05 -4.38
C LEU A 195 0.17 -14.61 -2.92
N THR A 196 -0.87 -15.11 -2.21
CA THR A 196 -1.05 -14.82 -0.79
C THR A 196 0.10 -15.40 0.04
N ARG A 197 0.64 -16.57 -0.28
CA ARG A 197 1.81 -17.14 0.41
C ARG A 197 3.10 -16.39 0.13
N MET A 198 3.26 -15.81 -1.07
CA MET A 198 4.48 -15.10 -1.48
C MET A 198 4.75 -13.84 -0.66
N HIS A 199 3.74 -13.25 -0.04
CA HIS A 199 3.89 -12.00 0.72
C HIS A 199 3.74 -12.14 2.24
N ILE A 200 3.69 -13.38 2.76
CA ILE A 200 3.68 -13.71 4.19
C ILE A 200 5.07 -14.14 4.63
#